data_42087b1aa64d1d692f8a8c1a795248a8
#
_entry.id   42087b1aa64d1d692f8a8c1a795248a8
#
_cell.length_a   1.000
_cell.length_b   1.000
_cell.length_c   1.000
_cell.angle_alpha   90.00
_cell.angle_beta   90.00
_cell.angle_gamma   90.00
#
_symmetry.space_group_name_H-M   'P 1'
#
loop_
_entity.id
_entity.type
_entity.pdbx_description
1 polymer ?
#
loop_
_entity_poly.entity_id
_entity_poly.type
_entity_poly.pdbx_seq_one_letter_code
_entity_poly.pdbx_strand_id
1 'polypeptide(L)'
;MERDERELLLTAAWMFARHGQELRALTLCEALHEDSPRDGVAAAALADLLLGERRADEALRALREADFPSELRRAEALLETRALAMLGRKADAERRWKRYLNSAKGKERNWVG
;
A
#
# COMPACT_ATOMS: atom_id res chain seq x y z
N MET A 1 -10.81 -11.57 -13.46
CA MET A 1 -11.81 -10.73 -12.77
C MET A 1 -11.95 -9.41 -13.55
N GLU A 2 -13.18 -9.01 -13.79
CA GLU A 2 -13.44 -7.76 -14.50
C GLU A 2 -13.15 -6.53 -13.64
N ARG A 3 -12.88 -5.41 -14.28
CA ARG A 3 -12.57 -4.14 -13.62
C ARG A 3 -13.68 -3.69 -12.65
N ASP A 4 -14.94 -3.78 -13.11
CA ASP A 4 -16.08 -3.36 -12.28
C ASP A 4 -16.24 -4.25 -11.05
N GLU A 5 -15.99 -5.54 -11.20
CA GLU A 5 -16.00 -6.49 -10.07
C GLU A 5 -14.91 -6.15 -9.08
N ARG A 6 -13.71 -5.81 -9.56
CA ARG A 6 -12.60 -5.42 -8.69
C ARG A 6 -12.93 -4.16 -7.89
N GLU A 7 -13.50 -3.15 -8.56
CA GLU A 7 -13.90 -1.90 -7.89
C GLU A 7 -14.96 -2.15 -6.82
N LEU A 8 -15.93 -3.00 -7.13
CA LEU A 8 -16.98 -3.37 -6.18
C LEU A 8 -16.39 -4.07 -4.94
N LEU A 9 -15.48 -5.03 -5.16
CA LEU A 9 -14.86 -5.77 -4.06
C LEU A 9 -13.95 -4.88 -3.22
N LEU A 10 -13.23 -3.94 -3.84
CA LEU A 10 -12.43 -2.95 -3.09
C LEU A 10 -13.32 -2.05 -2.23
N THR A 11 -14.45 -1.61 -2.78
CA THR A 11 -15.41 -0.82 -2.03
C THR A 11 -15.98 -1.61 -0.85
N ALA A 12 -16.33 -2.87 -1.07
CA ALA A 12 -16.81 -3.75 -0.01
C ALA A 12 -15.75 -3.94 1.09
N ALA A 13 -14.49 -4.15 0.70
CA ALA A 13 -13.40 -4.29 1.65
C ALA A 13 -13.23 -3.03 2.50
N TRP A 14 -13.29 -1.87 1.86
CA TRP A 14 -13.22 -0.58 2.56
C TRP A 14 -14.36 -0.43 3.57
N MET A 15 -15.57 -0.80 3.18
CA MET A 15 -16.73 -0.73 4.08
C MET A 15 -16.57 -1.69 5.26
N PHE A 16 -16.13 -2.92 5.02
CA PHE A 16 -15.88 -3.88 6.12
C PHE A 16 -14.84 -3.33 7.09
N ALA A 17 -13.75 -2.78 6.58
CA ALA A 17 -12.70 -2.20 7.42
C ALA A 17 -13.24 -1.05 8.29
N ARG A 18 -14.07 -0.18 7.73
CA ARG A 18 -14.65 0.94 8.45
C ARG A 18 -15.64 0.53 9.53
N HIS A 19 -16.25 -0.63 9.39
CA HIS A 19 -17.22 -1.14 10.34
C HIS A 19 -16.63 -2.18 11.31
N GLY A 20 -15.31 -2.19 11.47
CA GLY A 20 -14.64 -3.07 12.43
C GLY A 20 -14.54 -4.52 11.99
N GLN A 21 -14.77 -4.81 10.71
CA GLN A 21 -14.68 -6.17 10.17
C GLN A 21 -13.41 -6.35 9.36
N GLU A 22 -12.27 -6.06 9.99
CA GLU A 22 -10.97 -6.06 9.33
C GLU A 22 -10.59 -7.41 8.72
N LEU A 23 -10.95 -8.52 9.35
CA LEU A 23 -10.63 -9.86 8.81
C LEU A 23 -11.37 -10.14 7.51
N ARG A 24 -12.61 -9.68 7.39
CA ARG A 24 -13.35 -9.80 6.12
C ARG A 24 -12.75 -8.93 5.04
N ALA A 25 -12.38 -7.70 5.41
CA ALA A 25 -11.69 -6.79 4.50
C ALA A 25 -10.36 -7.40 4.02
N LEU A 26 -9.60 -7.97 4.94
CA LEU A 26 -8.31 -8.61 4.64
C LEU A 26 -8.50 -9.77 3.65
N THR A 27 -9.49 -10.64 3.89
CA THR A 27 -9.78 -11.76 3.00
C THR A 27 -10.08 -11.30 1.58
N LEU A 28 -10.89 -10.25 1.43
CA LEU A 28 -11.20 -9.68 0.12
C LEU A 28 -9.97 -9.09 -0.56
N CYS A 29 -9.16 -8.35 0.18
CA CYS A 29 -7.95 -7.75 -0.36
C CYS A 29 -6.91 -8.80 -0.75
N GLU A 30 -6.79 -9.88 0.00
CA GLU A 30 -5.91 -10.99 -0.36
C GLU A 30 -6.35 -11.63 -1.68
N ALA A 31 -7.65 -11.85 -1.86
CA ALA A 31 -8.18 -12.40 -3.11
C ALA A 31 -7.93 -11.46 -4.30
N LEU A 32 -8.13 -10.16 -4.12
CA LEU A 32 -7.86 -9.17 -5.15
C LEU A 32 -6.38 -9.11 -5.53
N HIS A 33 -5.51 -9.21 -4.54
CA HIS A 33 -4.06 -9.20 -4.76
C HIS A 33 -3.60 -10.46 -5.49
N GLU A 34 -4.14 -11.62 -5.14
CA GLU A 34 -3.85 -12.87 -5.86
C GLU A 34 -4.27 -12.83 -7.32
N ASP A 35 -5.43 -12.23 -7.59
CA ASP A 35 -5.93 -12.08 -8.94
C ASP A 35 -5.06 -11.15 -9.78
N SER A 36 -4.55 -10.07 -9.19
CA SER A 36 -3.70 -9.10 -9.88
C SER A 36 -2.64 -8.53 -8.93
N PRO A 37 -1.50 -9.23 -8.78
CA PRO A 37 -0.45 -8.79 -7.83
C PRO A 37 0.18 -7.44 -8.17
N ARG A 38 0.04 -6.98 -9.41
CA ARG A 38 0.62 -5.71 -9.85
C ARG A 38 -0.30 -4.52 -9.63
N ASP A 39 -1.56 -4.75 -9.20
CA ASP A 39 -2.51 -3.67 -8.92
C ASP A 39 -2.11 -2.93 -7.64
N GLY A 40 -1.63 -1.68 -7.80
CA GLY A 40 -1.15 -0.86 -6.69
C GLY A 40 -2.24 -0.47 -5.70
N VAL A 41 -3.46 -0.26 -6.17
CA VAL A 41 -4.59 0.10 -5.29
C VAL A 41 -4.91 -1.06 -4.35
N ALA A 42 -5.04 -2.27 -4.91
CA ALA A 42 -5.30 -3.47 -4.10
C ALA A 42 -4.14 -3.76 -3.15
N ALA A 43 -2.90 -3.60 -3.62
CA ALA A 43 -1.71 -3.83 -2.80
C ALA A 43 -1.63 -2.85 -1.62
N ALA A 44 -1.96 -1.58 -1.85
CA ALA A 44 -1.97 -0.58 -0.77
C ALA A 44 -3.03 -0.90 0.28
N ALA A 45 -4.24 -1.27 -0.16
CA ALA A 45 -5.31 -1.68 0.76
C ALA A 45 -4.91 -2.90 1.58
N LEU A 46 -4.36 -3.91 0.90
CA LEU A 46 -3.88 -5.13 1.56
C LEU A 46 -2.78 -4.82 2.57
N ALA A 47 -1.79 -4.03 2.17
CA ALA A 47 -0.66 -3.70 3.04
C ALA A 47 -1.12 -2.97 4.30
N ASP A 48 -2.04 -2.02 4.18
CA ASP A 48 -2.56 -1.29 5.34
C ASP A 48 -3.23 -2.23 6.34
N LEU A 49 -4.04 -3.17 5.86
CA LEU A 49 -4.70 -4.15 6.71
C LEU A 49 -3.70 -5.14 7.34
N LEU A 50 -2.72 -5.59 6.57
CA LEU A 50 -1.67 -6.48 7.07
C LEU A 50 -0.85 -5.81 8.18
N LEU A 51 -0.54 -4.53 8.02
CA LEU A 51 0.17 -3.76 9.06
C LEU A 51 -0.67 -3.66 10.33
N GLY A 52 -1.97 -3.49 10.20
CA GLY A 52 -2.89 -3.51 11.34
C GLY A 52 -2.87 -4.85 12.09
N GLU A 53 -2.62 -5.94 11.38
CA GLU A 53 -2.50 -7.29 11.94
C GLU A 53 -1.06 -7.63 12.34
N ARG A 54 -0.14 -6.68 12.31
CA ARG A 54 1.27 -6.85 12.66
C ARG A 54 2.02 -7.82 11.72
N ARG A 55 1.55 -7.93 10.49
CA ARG A 55 2.13 -8.80 9.44
C ARG A 55 2.95 -7.95 8.47
N ALA A 56 3.98 -7.30 8.99
CA ALA A 56 4.77 -6.30 8.25
C ALA A 56 5.58 -6.89 7.10
N ASP A 57 6.10 -8.10 7.24
CA ASP A 57 6.86 -8.76 6.18
C ASP A 57 5.99 -9.07 4.95
N GLU A 58 4.77 -9.52 5.19
CA GLU A 58 3.80 -9.77 4.12
C GLU A 58 3.36 -8.47 3.45
N ALA A 59 3.14 -7.42 4.25
CA ALA A 59 2.80 -6.10 3.73
C ALA A 59 3.89 -5.58 2.80
N LEU A 60 5.15 -5.69 3.23
CA LEU A 60 6.28 -5.23 2.44
C LEU A 60 6.40 -6.00 1.10
N ARG A 61 6.18 -7.32 1.12
CA ARG A 61 6.18 -8.12 -0.11
C ARG A 61 5.09 -7.68 -1.08
N ALA A 62 3.87 -7.49 -0.59
CA ALA A 62 2.76 -7.04 -1.43
C ALA A 62 3.05 -5.70 -2.09
N LEU A 63 3.60 -4.76 -1.33
CA LEU A 63 3.97 -3.44 -1.85
C LEU A 63 5.04 -3.53 -2.94
N ARG A 64 6.01 -4.42 -2.77
CA ARG A 64 7.12 -4.56 -3.72
C ARG A 64 6.74 -5.27 -5.01
N GLU A 65 5.70 -6.10 -4.99
CA GLU A 65 5.21 -6.78 -6.19
C GLU A 65 4.38 -5.86 -7.09
N ALA A 66 3.76 -4.83 -6.54
CA ALA A 66 2.79 -4.01 -7.25
C ALA A 66 3.44 -2.86 -8.01
N ASP A 67 2.75 -2.40 -9.04
CA ASP A 67 3.08 -1.17 -9.76
C ASP A 67 2.17 -0.07 -9.26
N PHE A 68 2.76 1.02 -8.78
CA PHE A 68 2.00 2.12 -8.20
C PHE A 68 1.87 3.28 -9.17
N PRO A 69 0.64 3.76 -9.43
CA PRO A 69 0.47 4.99 -10.19
C PRO A 69 0.99 6.19 -9.40
N SER A 70 1.27 7.29 -10.09
CA SER A 70 1.86 8.48 -9.47
C SER A 70 1.03 9.01 -8.30
N GLU A 71 -0.29 8.89 -8.37
CA GLU A 71 -1.20 9.35 -7.32
C GLU A 71 -1.04 8.58 -6.00
N LEU A 72 -0.50 7.37 -6.06
CA LEU A 72 -0.31 6.52 -4.89
C LEU A 72 1.14 6.46 -4.41
N ARG A 73 2.04 7.26 -4.96
CA ARG A 73 3.46 7.24 -4.57
C ARG A 73 3.69 7.58 -3.11
N ARG A 74 2.92 8.52 -2.59
CA ARG A 74 3.00 8.87 -1.17
C ARG A 74 2.51 7.72 -0.30
N ALA A 75 1.39 7.11 -0.66
CA ALA A 75 0.83 5.97 0.07
C ALA A 75 1.81 4.80 0.07
N GLU A 76 2.39 4.49 -1.08
CA GLU A 76 3.42 3.46 -1.21
C GLU A 76 4.58 3.71 -0.24
N ALA A 77 5.12 4.92 -0.25
CA ALA A 77 6.25 5.30 0.60
C ALA A 77 5.91 5.21 2.09
N LEU A 78 4.74 5.70 2.48
CA LEU A 78 4.28 5.65 3.88
C LEU A 78 4.12 4.21 4.36
N LEU A 79 3.50 3.36 3.56
CA LEU A 79 3.24 1.96 3.92
C LEU A 79 4.55 1.16 4.00
N GLU A 80 5.47 1.35 3.04
CA GLU A 80 6.78 0.70 3.11
C GLU A 80 7.58 1.16 4.33
N THR A 81 7.56 2.46 4.62
CA THR A 81 8.25 3.01 5.78
C THR A 81 7.70 2.42 7.07
N ARG A 82 6.38 2.33 7.19
CA ARG A 82 5.74 1.71 8.36
C ARG A 82 6.12 0.24 8.49
N ALA A 83 6.10 -0.50 7.41
CA ALA A 83 6.47 -1.92 7.41
C ALA A 83 7.92 -2.12 7.85
N LEU A 84 8.84 -1.33 7.31
CA LEU A 84 10.25 -1.40 7.66
C LEU A 84 10.47 -1.05 9.14
N ALA A 85 9.79 -0.03 9.65
CA ALA A 85 9.87 0.35 11.05
C ALA A 85 9.34 -0.76 11.96
N MET A 86 8.22 -1.39 11.60
CA MET A 86 7.67 -2.52 12.35
C MET A 86 8.63 -3.71 12.41
N LEU A 87 9.41 -3.91 11.35
CA LEU A 87 10.41 -4.98 11.28
C LEU A 87 11.70 -4.64 12.02
N GLY A 88 11.75 -3.48 12.67
CA GLY A 88 12.95 -3.02 13.38
C GLY A 88 14.05 -2.47 12.49
N ARG A 89 13.74 -2.25 11.21
CA ARG A 89 14.71 -1.77 10.22
C ARG A 89 14.63 -0.24 10.10
N LYS A 90 14.96 0.44 11.19
CA LYS A 90 14.83 1.91 11.29
C LYS A 90 15.62 2.67 10.23
N ALA A 91 16.86 2.27 9.99
CA ALA A 91 17.71 2.95 9.01
C ALA A 91 17.13 2.83 7.60
N ASP A 92 16.61 1.66 7.25
CA ASP A 92 15.95 1.43 5.96
C ASP A 92 14.67 2.24 5.84
N ALA A 93 13.89 2.32 6.92
CA ALA A 93 12.66 3.12 6.95
C ALA A 93 12.96 4.61 6.70
N GLU A 94 13.98 5.15 7.37
CA GLU A 94 14.40 6.53 7.18
C GLU A 94 14.87 6.79 5.74
N ARG A 95 15.67 5.90 5.19
CA ARG A 95 16.15 6.02 3.81
C ARG A 95 14.99 5.99 2.81
N ARG A 96 14.02 5.11 3.04
CA ARG A 96 12.85 5.01 2.15
C ARG A 96 12.05 6.31 2.14
N TRP A 97 11.78 6.88 3.31
CA TRP A 97 11.02 8.11 3.43
C TRP A 97 11.78 9.30 2.84
N LYS A 98 13.07 9.41 3.14
CA LYS A 98 13.92 10.47 2.59
C LYS A 98 13.98 10.41 1.06
N ARG A 99 14.05 9.22 0.49
CA ARG A 99 14.04 9.02 -0.96
C ARG A 99 12.75 9.58 -1.57
N TYR A 100 11.62 9.31 -0.94
CA TYR A 100 10.35 9.87 -1.38
C TYR A 100 10.33 11.41 -1.29
N LEU A 101 10.76 11.96 -0.16
CA LEU A 101 10.80 13.40 0.03
C LEU A 101 11.69 14.09 -0.99
N ASN A 102 12.84 13.52 -1.30
CA ASN A 102 13.76 14.07 -2.29
C ASN A 102 13.16 14.04 -3.70
N SER A 103 12.45 12.96 -4.03
CA SER A 103 11.75 12.86 -5.31
C SER A 103 10.63 13.91 -5.42
N ALA A 104 9.86 14.11 -4.36
CA ALA A 104 8.81 15.12 -4.32
C ALA A 104 9.38 16.54 -4.46
N LYS A 105 10.48 16.84 -3.78
CA LYS A 105 11.17 18.13 -3.89
C LYS A 105 11.71 18.37 -5.30
N GLY A 106 12.24 17.34 -5.93
CA GLY A 106 12.71 17.42 -7.32
C GLY A 106 11.58 17.82 -8.27
N LYS A 107 10.39 17.28 -8.10
CA LYS A 107 9.21 17.63 -8.89
C LYS A 107 8.78 19.08 -8.65
N GLU A 108 8.80 19.53 -7.40
CA GLU A 108 8.48 20.93 -7.06
C GLU A 108 9.44 21.90 -7.73
N ARG A 109 10.74 21.61 -7.74
CA ARG A 109 11.74 22.43 -8.40
C ARG A 109 11.49 22.54 -9.90
N ASN A 110 11.07 21.47 -10.54
CA ASN A 110 10.76 21.46 -11.96
C ASN A 110 9.53 22.31 -12.28
N TRP A 111 8.65 22.48 -11.33
CA TRP A 111 7.44 23.30 -11.49
C TRP A 111 7.74 24.79 -11.50
N VAL A 112 8.77 25.22 -10.82
CA VAL A 112 9.13 26.64 -10.65
C VAL A 112 10.04 27.14 -11.78
N GLY A 113 10.61 26.22 -12.52
CA GLY A 113 11.41 26.52 -13.69
C GLY A 113 10.56 26.73 -14.93
#